data_44758ea7d093d74e3f9356eb5c426e36
#
_entry.id   44758ea7d093d74e3f9356eb5c426e36
#
_cell.length_a   1.000
_cell.length_b   1.000
_cell.length_c   1.000
_cell.angle_alpha   90.00
_cell.angle_beta   90.00
_cell.angle_gamma   90.00
#
_symmetry.space_group_name_H-M   'P 1'
#
loop_
_entity.id
_entity.type
_entity.pdbx_description
1 polymer ?
#
loop_
_entity_poly.entity_id
_entity_poly.type
_entity_poly.pdbx_seq_one_letter_code
_entity_poly.pdbx_strand_id
1 'polypeptide(L)'
;MTDIAVTGISFKAKLDDFLDMDFAYAPPFSTAIHPFATACGILINKMDGKMDSFTPSEYAEGKAASYRALDAHPVPSIAGLEWFDLLNAEKMAEKYDKDEKILLICAKGKRGYLSQNKLRSYGFTNVKTLEGGDFFNVLKRSMPSGAKLPDAEIKRVKGLGCLQDKRFNNVFNVRVITKNGKITTEEHRVIAEAAERFGSGEITMTTRLTLEIQGVPYENIEPLLQFLSDNGLETGGTGSLVRPVVSCKGTTCQYGLIDTFDISEKIHERFYKGYHGVTLPHKFKIAVGGCPNNCVKPDLNDLGIIGQRMPIFDVSKCRGCKVCQVVDNCPIKAVSVVDGKIIVDSTCNSCGRCAEKCPFGVTTEYQNGYKIYIGGRWGKKVAHGHALEKLFTSEEEVLDTVERAILLFRNEGITGERFADTVNRLGFDYVQDK
;
A
#
# COMPACT_ATOMS: atom_id res chain seq x y z
N MET A 1 7.59 2.39 -23.95
CA MET A 1 9.07 2.32 -24.05
C MET A 1 9.53 2.07 -25.51
N THR A 2 9.00 1.09 -26.19
CA THR A 2 9.39 0.75 -27.57
C THR A 2 9.21 1.93 -28.53
N ASP A 3 8.09 2.64 -28.47
CA ASP A 3 7.81 3.79 -29.33
C ASP A 3 8.79 4.95 -29.12
N ILE A 4 9.23 5.18 -27.84
CA ILE A 4 10.25 6.19 -27.53
C ILE A 4 11.59 5.80 -28.17
N ALA A 5 11.97 4.51 -28.07
CA ALA A 5 13.19 4.01 -28.69
C ALA A 5 13.16 4.15 -30.23
N VAL A 6 12.05 3.73 -30.87
CA VAL A 6 11.85 3.84 -32.31
C VAL A 6 11.92 5.29 -32.78
N THR A 7 11.25 6.19 -32.07
CA THR A 7 11.29 7.62 -32.35
C THR A 7 12.70 8.16 -32.25
N GLY A 8 13.42 7.86 -31.16
CA GLY A 8 14.79 8.28 -30.97
C GLY A 8 15.73 7.77 -32.06
N ILE A 9 15.66 6.51 -32.44
CA ILE A 9 16.44 5.94 -33.53
C ILE A 9 16.13 6.66 -34.83
N SER A 10 14.86 6.93 -35.13
CA SER A 10 14.42 7.64 -36.34
C SER A 10 15.00 9.06 -36.42
N PHE A 11 15.14 9.73 -35.30
CA PHE A 11 15.73 11.08 -35.20
C PHE A 11 17.24 11.06 -34.93
N LYS A 12 17.88 9.88 -34.91
CA LYS A 12 19.33 9.69 -34.65
C LYS A 12 19.76 10.24 -33.29
N ALA A 13 18.88 10.24 -32.27
CA ALA A 13 19.19 10.63 -30.91
C ALA A 13 20.22 9.69 -30.30
N LYS A 14 21.12 10.25 -29.49
CA LYS A 14 22.11 9.52 -28.70
C LYS A 14 21.51 9.10 -27.35
N LEU A 15 22.19 8.18 -26.67
CA LEU A 15 21.74 7.72 -25.34
C LEU A 15 21.72 8.87 -24.31
N ASP A 16 22.69 9.78 -24.38
CA ASP A 16 22.79 10.95 -23.49
C ASP A 16 21.58 11.89 -23.67
N ASP A 17 21.08 12.07 -24.91
CA ASP A 17 19.93 12.90 -25.16
C ASP A 17 18.68 12.44 -24.38
N PHE A 18 18.57 11.13 -24.15
CA PHE A 18 17.46 10.54 -23.36
C PHE A 18 17.65 10.64 -21.85
N LEU A 19 18.87 10.82 -21.35
CA LEU A 19 19.11 11.08 -19.92
C LEU A 19 18.69 12.48 -19.52
N ASP A 20 18.91 13.45 -20.41
CA ASP A 20 18.58 14.87 -20.21
C ASP A 20 17.12 15.19 -20.58
N MET A 21 16.38 14.21 -21.10
CA MET A 21 15.00 14.40 -21.55
C MET A 21 14.03 14.34 -20.36
N ASP A 22 13.22 15.39 -20.23
CA ASP A 22 12.13 15.43 -19.24
C ASP A 22 10.92 14.65 -19.77
N PHE A 23 10.82 13.40 -19.38
CA PHE A 23 9.70 12.55 -19.73
C PHE A 23 8.47 12.89 -18.91
N ALA A 24 7.29 12.88 -19.54
CA ALA A 24 6.03 13.13 -18.86
C ALA A 24 5.90 12.22 -17.63
N TYR A 25 5.73 12.84 -16.47
CA TYR A 25 5.58 12.20 -15.18
C TYR A 25 4.18 12.41 -14.64
N ALA A 26 3.48 11.33 -14.40
CA ALA A 26 2.13 11.35 -13.85
C ALA A 26 2.02 10.39 -12.66
N PRO A 27 2.25 10.84 -11.43
CA PRO A 27 1.93 10.03 -10.25
C PRO A 27 0.41 9.74 -10.23
N PRO A 28 -0.03 8.52 -9.99
CA PRO A 28 0.68 7.31 -9.55
C PRO A 28 1.07 6.35 -10.70
N PHE A 29 1.08 6.78 -11.94
CA PHE A 29 1.19 5.89 -13.12
C PHE A 29 2.61 5.71 -13.64
N SER A 30 3.53 6.60 -13.28
CA SER A 30 4.93 6.52 -13.71
C SER A 30 5.89 6.87 -12.57
N THR A 31 7.12 6.37 -12.68
CA THR A 31 8.23 6.71 -11.76
C THR A 31 8.81 8.08 -12.11
N ALA A 32 9.42 8.76 -11.13
CA ALA A 32 10.05 10.07 -11.32
C ALA A 32 11.15 10.01 -12.39
N ILE A 33 11.88 8.90 -12.45
CA ILE A 33 12.83 8.63 -13.56
C ILE A 33 12.17 7.61 -14.49
N HIS A 34 12.00 7.99 -15.74
CA HIS A 34 11.37 7.14 -16.72
C HIS A 34 12.22 5.86 -16.95
N PRO A 35 11.61 4.65 -17.00
CA PRO A 35 12.36 3.38 -17.19
C PRO A 35 13.25 3.35 -18.44
N PHE A 36 12.88 4.08 -19.49
CA PHE A 36 13.70 4.18 -20.70
C PHE A 36 14.98 5.00 -20.45
N ALA A 37 14.91 6.12 -19.73
CA ALA A 37 16.09 6.89 -19.34
C ALA A 37 17.01 6.03 -18.45
N THR A 38 16.45 5.26 -17.51
CA THR A 38 17.24 4.30 -16.70
C THR A 38 17.94 3.27 -17.59
N ALA A 39 17.29 2.73 -18.61
CA ALA A 39 17.90 1.78 -19.54
C ALA A 39 19.04 2.42 -20.34
N CYS A 40 18.88 3.66 -20.81
CA CYS A 40 19.93 4.41 -21.50
C CYS A 40 21.13 4.64 -20.58
N GLY A 41 20.91 5.01 -19.30
CA GLY A 41 21.98 5.17 -18.32
C GLY A 41 22.76 3.88 -18.03
N ILE A 42 22.08 2.73 -18.00
CA ILE A 42 22.73 1.42 -17.87
C ILE A 42 23.62 1.14 -19.07
N LEU A 43 23.13 1.40 -20.29
CA LEU A 43 23.89 1.20 -21.52
C LEU A 43 25.13 2.10 -21.56
N ILE A 44 25.01 3.38 -21.18
CA ILE A 44 26.14 4.31 -21.07
C ILE A 44 27.17 3.78 -20.07
N ASN A 45 26.75 3.35 -18.88
CA ASN A 45 27.65 2.76 -17.89
C ASN A 45 28.40 1.53 -18.42
N LYS A 46 27.76 0.72 -19.29
CA LYS A 46 28.45 -0.40 -19.96
C LYS A 46 29.47 0.10 -20.98
N MET A 47 29.10 1.07 -21.81
CA MET A 47 29.99 1.65 -22.84
C MET A 47 31.19 2.33 -22.21
N ASP A 48 31.03 3.01 -21.08
CA ASP A 48 32.08 3.68 -20.32
C ASP A 48 32.92 2.71 -19.47
N GLY A 49 32.63 1.40 -19.49
CA GLY A 49 33.31 0.41 -18.65
C GLY A 49 32.99 0.52 -17.15
N LYS A 50 32.04 1.37 -16.76
CA LYS A 50 31.59 1.51 -15.37
C LYS A 50 30.79 0.30 -14.90
N MET A 51 30.15 -0.41 -15.82
CA MET A 51 29.45 -1.67 -15.56
C MET A 51 29.99 -2.76 -16.49
N ASP A 52 30.51 -3.83 -15.91
CA ASP A 52 30.91 -5.02 -16.62
C ASP A 52 30.00 -6.19 -16.24
N SER A 53 29.44 -6.87 -17.21
CA SER A 53 28.37 -7.84 -16.96
C SER A 53 28.36 -8.98 -17.98
N PHE A 54 27.76 -10.10 -17.57
CA PHE A 54 27.28 -11.12 -18.50
C PHE A 54 25.83 -10.89 -18.79
N THR A 55 25.47 -10.91 -20.06
CA THR A 55 24.07 -10.98 -20.47
C THR A 55 23.50 -12.37 -20.16
N PRO A 56 22.15 -12.52 -20.09
CA PRO A 56 21.51 -13.82 -19.90
C PRO A 56 21.93 -14.86 -20.94
N SER A 57 22.10 -14.46 -22.21
CA SER A 57 22.53 -15.35 -23.29
C SER A 57 23.97 -15.84 -23.06
N GLU A 58 24.90 -14.93 -22.76
CA GLU A 58 26.28 -15.29 -22.49
C GLU A 58 26.42 -16.20 -21.26
N TYR A 59 25.61 -15.96 -20.25
CA TYR A 59 25.57 -16.84 -19.07
C TYR A 59 25.06 -18.25 -19.43
N ALA A 60 23.98 -18.35 -20.21
CA ALA A 60 23.44 -19.62 -20.68
C ALA A 60 24.41 -20.37 -21.61
N GLU A 61 25.22 -19.67 -22.38
CA GLU A 61 26.29 -20.23 -23.23
C GLU A 61 27.52 -20.69 -22.42
N GLY A 62 27.53 -20.48 -21.11
CA GLY A 62 28.64 -20.92 -20.23
C GLY A 62 29.86 -20.00 -20.22
N LYS A 63 29.78 -18.76 -20.77
CA LYS A 63 30.92 -17.82 -20.79
C LYS A 63 31.38 -17.41 -19.39
N ALA A 64 30.53 -17.55 -18.39
CA ALA A 64 30.83 -17.29 -16.98
C ALA A 64 31.49 -18.46 -16.25
N ALA A 65 31.71 -19.61 -16.85
CA ALA A 65 32.19 -20.82 -16.20
C ALA A 65 33.56 -20.67 -15.49
N SER A 66 34.41 -19.73 -15.93
CA SER A 66 35.69 -19.47 -15.30
C SER A 66 35.63 -18.46 -14.15
N TYR A 67 34.43 -17.93 -13.83
CA TYR A 67 34.21 -16.96 -12.77
C TYR A 67 33.72 -17.66 -11.51
N ARG A 68 34.25 -17.25 -10.36
CA ARG A 68 33.71 -17.61 -9.07
C ARG A 68 32.40 -16.83 -8.86
N ALA A 69 31.27 -17.54 -8.89
CA ALA A 69 29.99 -16.91 -8.65
C ALA A 69 29.75 -16.71 -7.16
N LEU A 70 29.33 -15.49 -6.77
CA LEU A 70 28.98 -15.10 -5.43
C LEU A 70 27.55 -14.60 -5.37
N ASP A 71 26.86 -14.98 -4.31
CA ASP A 71 25.50 -14.53 -4.01
C ASP A 71 25.52 -13.14 -3.36
N ALA A 72 25.16 -12.12 -4.11
CA ALA A 72 25.09 -10.72 -3.64
C ALA A 72 23.68 -10.29 -3.18
N HIS A 73 22.83 -11.24 -2.78
CA HIS A 73 21.54 -10.90 -2.14
C HIS A 73 21.74 -10.29 -0.75
N PRO A 74 20.72 -9.61 -0.19
CA PRO A 74 20.76 -9.11 1.19
C PRO A 74 21.06 -10.21 2.22
N VAL A 75 20.60 -11.42 1.95
CA VAL A 75 20.82 -12.65 2.71
C VAL A 75 21.15 -13.79 1.75
N PRO A 76 21.85 -14.86 2.18
CA PRO A 76 22.13 -16.01 1.32
C PRO A 76 20.89 -16.54 0.66
N SER A 77 20.83 -16.56 -0.68
CA SER A 77 19.63 -16.89 -1.45
C SER A 77 19.86 -17.84 -2.62
N ILE A 78 21.09 -18.06 -3.04
CA ILE A 78 21.40 -18.94 -4.17
C ILE A 78 22.13 -20.21 -3.69
N ALA A 79 21.52 -21.40 -3.97
CA ALA A 79 22.06 -22.67 -3.55
C ALA A 79 23.49 -22.92 -4.09
N GLY A 80 24.40 -23.24 -3.19
CA GLY A 80 25.77 -23.62 -3.53
C GLY A 80 26.70 -22.44 -3.86
N LEU A 81 26.23 -21.21 -3.75
CA LEU A 81 27.08 -20.02 -3.87
C LEU A 81 27.48 -19.47 -2.49
N GLU A 82 28.71 -19.00 -2.40
CA GLU A 82 29.16 -18.24 -1.25
C GLU A 82 28.47 -16.87 -1.23
N TRP A 83 28.03 -16.48 -0.04
CA TRP A 83 27.35 -15.19 0.13
C TRP A 83 28.35 -14.04 0.26
N PHE A 84 28.09 -12.98 -0.48
CA PHE A 84 28.83 -11.72 -0.46
C PHE A 84 27.98 -10.62 0.21
N ASP A 85 28.37 -10.23 1.43
CA ASP A 85 27.71 -9.16 2.16
C ASP A 85 28.18 -7.78 1.69
N LEU A 86 27.33 -7.08 0.94
CA LEU A 86 27.64 -5.73 0.45
C LEU A 86 27.83 -4.71 1.60
N LEU A 87 27.17 -4.89 2.74
CA LEU A 87 27.29 -3.96 3.87
C LEU A 87 28.66 -4.11 4.57
N ASN A 88 29.24 -5.31 4.52
CA ASN A 88 30.57 -5.62 5.04
C ASN A 88 31.56 -5.90 3.92
N ALA A 89 31.40 -5.24 2.76
CA ALA A 89 32.17 -5.51 1.54
C ALA A 89 33.70 -5.42 1.74
N GLU A 90 34.18 -4.59 2.65
CA GLU A 90 35.61 -4.47 2.98
C GLU A 90 36.19 -5.78 3.54
N LYS A 91 35.53 -6.32 4.59
CA LYS A 91 35.91 -7.62 5.17
C LYS A 91 35.72 -8.78 4.20
N MET A 92 34.68 -8.70 3.34
CA MET A 92 34.47 -9.72 2.30
C MET A 92 35.58 -9.67 1.25
N ALA A 93 36.06 -8.46 0.88
CA ALA A 93 37.12 -8.27 -0.09
C ALA A 93 38.47 -8.88 0.36
N GLU A 94 38.74 -8.98 1.66
CA GLU A 94 39.93 -9.61 2.22
C GLU A 94 40.04 -11.11 1.93
N LYS A 95 38.93 -11.76 1.57
CA LYS A 95 38.87 -13.19 1.31
C LYS A 95 39.25 -13.59 -0.12
N TYR A 96 39.38 -12.64 -1.03
CA TYR A 96 39.60 -12.89 -2.46
C TYR A 96 40.82 -12.20 -2.98
N ASP A 97 41.47 -12.81 -3.98
CA ASP A 97 42.54 -12.19 -4.70
C ASP A 97 42.07 -11.08 -5.63
N LYS A 98 42.87 -10.00 -5.77
CA LYS A 98 42.47 -8.82 -6.56
C LYS A 98 42.27 -9.14 -8.05
N ASP A 99 42.94 -10.15 -8.55
CA ASP A 99 42.85 -10.62 -9.94
C ASP A 99 41.89 -11.76 -10.14
N GLU A 100 41.22 -12.23 -9.06
CA GLU A 100 40.24 -13.31 -9.14
C GLU A 100 39.05 -12.90 -9.99
N LYS A 101 38.60 -13.81 -10.84
CA LYS A 101 37.40 -13.62 -11.66
C LYS A 101 36.15 -13.84 -10.83
N ILE A 102 35.46 -12.76 -10.49
CA ILE A 102 34.28 -12.80 -9.62
C ILE A 102 33.00 -12.44 -10.43
N LEU A 103 31.97 -13.27 -10.32
CA LEU A 103 30.63 -12.98 -10.83
C LEU A 103 29.67 -12.75 -9.67
N LEU A 104 29.13 -11.55 -9.58
CA LEU A 104 28.16 -11.17 -8.55
C LEU A 104 26.74 -11.34 -9.06
N ILE A 105 25.95 -12.15 -8.36
CA ILE A 105 24.56 -12.47 -8.72
C ILE A 105 23.62 -12.03 -7.60
N CYS A 106 22.60 -11.26 -7.94
CA CYS A 106 21.53 -10.89 -7.02
C CYS A 106 20.16 -11.01 -7.73
N ALA A 107 19.07 -10.66 -7.07
CA ALA A 107 17.71 -10.86 -7.62
C ALA A 107 17.50 -10.26 -9.02
N LYS A 108 17.93 -9.03 -9.25
CA LYS A 108 17.62 -8.26 -10.48
C LYS A 108 18.84 -7.54 -11.10
N GLY A 109 20.05 -7.75 -10.59
CA GLY A 109 21.28 -7.13 -11.07
C GLY A 109 21.74 -5.88 -10.30
N LYS A 110 20.84 -5.12 -9.63
CA LYS A 110 21.19 -3.86 -8.96
C LYS A 110 22.27 -4.03 -7.86
N ARG A 111 22.05 -4.96 -6.92
CA ARG A 111 23.04 -5.20 -5.84
C ARG A 111 24.34 -5.79 -6.39
N GLY A 112 24.27 -6.64 -7.42
CA GLY A 112 25.45 -7.13 -8.13
C GLY A 112 26.30 -5.99 -8.67
N TYR A 113 25.67 -5.01 -9.32
CA TYR A 113 26.33 -3.80 -9.81
C TYR A 113 26.94 -2.95 -8.68
N LEU A 114 26.22 -2.74 -7.59
CA LEU A 114 26.74 -2.00 -6.43
C LEU A 114 27.93 -2.73 -5.79
N SER A 115 27.85 -4.05 -5.65
CA SER A 115 28.94 -4.89 -5.13
C SER A 115 30.15 -4.89 -6.06
N GLN A 116 29.94 -4.92 -7.38
CA GLN A 116 31.00 -4.77 -8.38
C GLN A 116 31.78 -3.46 -8.20
N ASN A 117 31.04 -2.34 -8.12
CA ASN A 117 31.67 -1.03 -7.94
C ASN A 117 32.45 -0.94 -6.61
N LYS A 118 31.90 -1.55 -5.56
CA LYS A 118 32.53 -1.58 -4.25
C LYS A 118 33.82 -2.40 -4.28
N LEU A 119 33.81 -3.61 -4.87
CA LEU A 119 35.03 -4.40 -5.06
C LEU A 119 36.04 -3.69 -5.95
N ARG A 120 35.64 -3.04 -7.03
CA ARG A 120 36.52 -2.24 -7.88
C ARG A 120 37.19 -1.10 -7.12
N SER A 121 36.47 -0.46 -6.18
CA SER A 121 37.06 0.59 -5.32
C SER A 121 38.14 0.04 -4.38
N TYR A 122 38.16 -1.26 -4.14
CA TYR A 122 39.23 -1.97 -3.38
C TYR A 122 40.32 -2.56 -4.28
N GLY A 123 40.31 -2.26 -5.60
CA GLY A 123 41.35 -2.65 -6.56
C GLY A 123 41.13 -3.99 -7.25
N PHE A 124 39.93 -4.56 -7.24
CA PHE A 124 39.60 -5.75 -8.02
C PHE A 124 39.41 -5.40 -9.50
N THR A 125 40.05 -6.17 -10.39
CA THR A 125 40.08 -5.89 -11.83
C THR A 125 39.08 -6.76 -12.64
N ASN A 126 38.74 -7.97 -12.15
CA ASN A 126 37.98 -8.96 -12.90
C ASN A 126 36.62 -9.25 -12.26
N VAL A 127 35.84 -8.22 -11.98
CA VAL A 127 34.52 -8.36 -11.35
C VAL A 127 33.40 -8.06 -12.35
N LYS A 128 32.47 -9.00 -12.49
CA LYS A 128 31.27 -8.87 -13.35
C LYS A 128 30.00 -9.09 -12.56
N THR A 129 28.87 -8.59 -13.09
CA THR A 129 27.54 -8.86 -12.56
C THR A 129 26.69 -9.61 -13.60
N LEU A 130 25.73 -10.40 -13.15
CA LEU A 130 24.76 -11.07 -14.02
C LEU A 130 23.55 -10.16 -14.28
N GLU A 131 23.30 -9.81 -15.55
CA GLU A 131 22.14 -9.02 -15.94
C GLU A 131 20.85 -9.78 -15.66
N GLY A 132 19.83 -9.09 -15.14
CA GLY A 132 18.55 -9.69 -14.74
C GLY A 132 18.63 -10.58 -13.50
N GLY A 133 19.82 -10.83 -12.98
CA GLY A 133 20.06 -11.62 -11.77
C GLY A 133 19.49 -13.04 -11.83
N ASP A 134 19.29 -13.67 -10.68
CA ASP A 134 18.72 -15.02 -10.58
C ASP A 134 17.22 -15.05 -10.94
N PHE A 135 16.52 -13.92 -10.81
CA PHE A 135 15.11 -13.83 -11.14
C PHE A 135 14.84 -14.07 -12.63
N PHE A 136 15.64 -13.45 -13.50
CA PHE A 136 15.51 -13.62 -14.95
C PHE A 136 16.17 -14.91 -15.46
N ASN A 137 17.33 -15.26 -14.90
CA ASN A 137 18.14 -16.39 -15.37
C ASN A 137 17.73 -17.73 -14.76
N VAL A 138 16.63 -17.80 -13.99
CA VAL A 138 16.04 -19.02 -13.39
C VAL A 138 17.08 -19.89 -12.68
N LEU A 139 17.99 -19.26 -11.94
CA LEU A 139 18.92 -19.98 -11.09
C LEU A 139 18.16 -20.65 -9.95
N LYS A 140 18.60 -21.87 -9.56
CA LYS A 140 18.06 -22.53 -8.37
C LYS A 140 18.36 -21.66 -7.16
N ARG A 141 17.35 -20.92 -6.70
CA ARG A 141 17.45 -20.28 -5.40
C ARG A 141 17.61 -21.36 -4.34
N SER A 142 18.55 -21.18 -3.43
CA SER A 142 18.55 -21.94 -2.20
C SER A 142 17.34 -21.43 -1.42
N MET A 143 16.25 -22.14 -1.61
CA MET A 143 15.29 -22.18 -0.52
C MET A 143 16.00 -22.82 0.65
N PRO A 144 15.84 -22.35 1.89
CA PRO A 144 16.26 -23.12 3.04
C PRO A 144 15.85 -24.54 2.78
N SER A 145 16.78 -25.48 2.89
CA SER A 145 16.59 -26.90 2.55
C SER A 145 15.66 -27.56 3.56
N GLY A 146 14.47 -26.99 3.75
CA GLY A 146 13.46 -27.45 4.66
C GLY A 146 12.34 -28.16 3.92
N ALA A 147 11.88 -29.26 4.45
CA ALA A 147 10.59 -29.83 4.13
C ALA A 147 9.53 -28.70 4.18
N LYS A 148 8.50 -28.79 3.32
CA LYS A 148 7.36 -27.89 3.37
C LYS A 148 6.88 -27.75 4.80
N LEU A 149 6.74 -26.49 5.28
CA LEU A 149 6.24 -26.23 6.63
C LEU A 149 4.87 -26.86 6.84
N PRO A 150 4.60 -27.39 8.04
CA PRO A 150 3.27 -27.88 8.40
C PRO A 150 2.23 -26.78 8.25
N ASP A 151 1.03 -27.13 7.79
CA ASP A 151 -0.06 -26.16 7.60
C ASP A 151 -0.43 -25.42 8.91
N ALA A 152 -0.25 -26.06 10.06
CA ALA A 152 -0.44 -25.43 11.37
C ALA A 152 0.55 -24.26 11.59
N GLU A 153 1.81 -24.45 11.21
CA GLU A 153 2.84 -23.43 11.33
C GLU A 153 2.64 -22.28 10.34
N ILE A 154 2.27 -22.60 9.09
CA ILE A 154 1.88 -21.59 8.10
C ILE A 154 0.70 -20.75 8.63
N LYS A 155 -0.27 -21.38 9.30
CA LYS A 155 -1.40 -20.71 9.91
C LYS A 155 -0.97 -19.83 11.11
N ARG A 156 -0.04 -20.30 11.93
CA ARG A 156 0.52 -19.55 13.06
C ARG A 156 1.18 -18.26 12.59
N VAL A 157 2.17 -18.35 11.69
CA VAL A 157 2.89 -17.18 11.20
C VAL A 157 2.00 -16.25 10.39
N LYS A 158 0.98 -16.78 9.72
CA LYS A 158 -0.05 -15.95 9.08
C LYS A 158 -0.80 -15.10 10.10
N GLY A 159 -1.07 -15.60 11.30
CA GLY A 159 -1.65 -14.83 12.40
C GLY A 159 -0.80 -13.63 12.79
N LEU A 160 0.51 -13.73 12.66
CA LEU A 160 1.49 -12.68 12.94
C LEU A 160 1.66 -11.68 11.77
N GLY A 161 0.93 -11.84 10.68
CA GLY A 161 1.02 -10.97 9.51
C GLY A 161 1.93 -11.49 8.39
N CYS A 162 2.49 -12.70 8.53
CA CYS A 162 3.37 -13.30 7.55
C CYS A 162 2.56 -14.11 6.53
N LEU A 163 2.44 -13.59 5.31
CA LEU A 163 1.68 -14.22 4.23
C LEU A 163 2.61 -15.02 3.34
N GLN A 164 2.31 -16.31 3.15
CA GLN A 164 3.13 -17.18 2.30
C GLN A 164 3.24 -16.63 0.88
N ASP A 165 4.45 -16.55 0.35
CA ASP A 165 4.69 -16.22 -1.05
C ASP A 165 4.33 -17.43 -1.91
N LYS A 166 3.44 -17.25 -2.89
CA LYS A 166 3.01 -18.35 -3.76
C LYS A 166 4.10 -18.89 -4.71
N ARG A 167 5.17 -18.13 -4.90
CA ARG A 167 6.26 -18.45 -5.83
C ARG A 167 7.29 -19.38 -5.21
N PHE A 168 7.41 -19.36 -3.88
CA PHE A 168 8.48 -20.02 -3.15
C PHE A 168 7.95 -20.76 -1.91
N ASN A 169 8.51 -21.95 -1.62
CA ASN A 169 8.23 -22.63 -0.37
C ASN A 169 8.95 -21.92 0.80
N ASN A 170 8.32 -21.88 1.96
CA ASN A 170 8.88 -21.33 3.20
C ASN A 170 9.36 -19.88 3.12
N VAL A 171 8.85 -19.12 2.15
CA VAL A 171 9.09 -17.68 2.02
C VAL A 171 7.79 -16.92 2.23
N PHE A 172 7.88 -15.78 2.90
CA PHE A 172 6.72 -15.02 3.34
C PHE A 172 6.85 -13.53 2.97
N ASN A 173 5.72 -12.88 2.90
CA ASN A 173 5.62 -11.43 2.81
C ASN A 173 5.07 -10.94 4.14
N VAL A 174 5.84 -10.13 4.87
CA VAL A 174 5.52 -9.73 6.25
C VAL A 174 4.87 -8.37 6.26
N ARG A 175 3.66 -8.31 6.79
CA ARG A 175 2.85 -7.11 6.82
C ARG A 175 3.19 -6.24 8.02
N VAL A 176 3.66 -5.03 7.77
CA VAL A 176 3.87 -3.97 8.75
C VAL A 176 2.61 -3.09 8.81
N ILE A 177 2.10 -2.89 10.00
CA ILE A 177 0.90 -2.08 10.23
C ILE A 177 1.27 -0.61 10.23
N THR A 178 0.49 0.19 9.51
CA THR A 178 0.55 1.64 9.60
C THR A 178 -0.72 2.14 10.29
N LYS A 179 -0.60 3.19 11.06
CA LYS A 179 -1.75 3.92 11.57
C LYS A 179 -2.34 4.74 10.43
N ASN A 180 -3.41 4.29 9.82
CA ASN A 180 -4.11 5.01 8.74
C ASN A 180 -3.29 5.33 7.46
N GLY A 181 -2.21 4.61 7.19
CA GLY A 181 -1.34 4.84 6.03
C GLY A 181 -0.32 5.98 6.18
N LYS A 182 -0.24 6.60 7.36
CA LYS A 182 0.77 7.60 7.69
C LYS A 182 1.93 6.93 8.45
N ILE A 183 3.15 7.19 8.01
CA ILE A 183 4.37 6.75 8.67
C ILE A 183 5.35 7.91 8.76
N THR A 184 6.17 7.91 9.76
CA THR A 184 7.27 8.87 9.92
C THR A 184 8.45 8.51 9.02
N THR A 185 9.36 9.45 8.81
CA THR A 185 10.59 9.21 8.06
C THR A 185 11.48 8.16 8.75
N GLU A 186 11.46 8.12 10.08
CA GLU A 186 12.20 7.15 10.87
C GLU A 186 11.62 5.74 10.73
N GLU A 187 10.31 5.59 10.91
CA GLU A 187 9.63 4.30 10.66
C GLU A 187 9.91 3.80 9.23
N HIS A 188 9.93 4.70 8.25
CA HIS A 188 10.23 4.34 6.86
C HIS A 188 11.67 3.83 6.69
N ARG A 189 12.67 4.43 7.39
CA ARG A 189 14.05 3.95 7.37
C ARG A 189 14.17 2.57 8.01
N VAL A 190 13.54 2.37 9.16
CA VAL A 190 13.50 1.07 9.85
C VAL A 190 12.89 -0.02 8.95
N ILE A 191 11.78 0.27 8.27
CA ILE A 191 11.14 -0.69 7.37
C ILE A 191 12.05 -0.99 6.15
N ALA A 192 12.75 0.02 5.63
CA ALA A 192 13.70 -0.17 4.54
C ALA A 192 14.88 -1.05 4.97
N GLU A 193 15.47 -0.79 6.14
CA GLU A 193 16.53 -1.61 6.73
C GLU A 193 16.04 -3.05 6.97
N ALA A 194 14.84 -3.21 7.55
CA ALA A 194 14.24 -4.52 7.77
C ALA A 194 14.08 -5.32 6.46
N ALA A 195 13.64 -4.66 5.38
CA ALA A 195 13.50 -5.29 4.08
C ALA A 195 14.85 -5.73 3.48
N GLU A 196 15.90 -4.94 3.69
CA GLU A 196 17.27 -5.25 3.23
C GLU A 196 17.91 -6.37 4.04
N ARG A 197 17.69 -6.39 5.37
CA ARG A 197 18.32 -7.37 6.28
C ARG A 197 17.65 -8.73 6.26
N PHE A 198 16.34 -8.78 6.23
CA PHE A 198 15.56 -10.00 6.48
C PHE A 198 14.77 -10.49 5.27
N GLY A 199 14.56 -9.64 4.26
CA GLY A 199 13.77 -9.96 3.07
C GLY A 199 14.52 -9.78 1.76
N SER A 200 13.79 -9.54 0.68
CA SER A 200 14.37 -9.34 -0.66
C SER A 200 14.84 -7.90 -0.93
N GLY A 201 14.74 -6.99 0.03
CA GLY A 201 14.96 -5.55 -0.17
C GLY A 201 13.82 -4.84 -0.88
N GLU A 202 12.67 -5.51 -1.06
CA GLU A 202 11.48 -4.94 -1.70
C GLU A 202 10.38 -4.71 -0.65
N ILE A 203 9.67 -3.60 -0.79
CA ILE A 203 8.51 -3.25 0.03
C ILE A 203 7.33 -2.99 -0.89
N THR A 204 6.18 -3.59 -0.59
CA THR A 204 4.93 -3.40 -1.33
C THR A 204 3.93 -2.62 -0.49
N MET A 205 3.34 -1.58 -1.06
CA MET A 205 2.21 -0.87 -0.48
C MET A 205 0.93 -1.64 -0.75
N THR A 206 0.14 -1.92 0.28
CA THR A 206 -1.12 -2.64 0.13
C THR A 206 -2.30 -1.68 -0.03
N THR A 207 -3.41 -2.16 -0.58
CA THR A 207 -4.66 -1.38 -0.69
C THR A 207 -5.30 -1.06 0.67
N ARG A 208 -4.81 -1.63 1.77
CA ARG A 208 -5.25 -1.31 3.12
C ARG A 208 -4.28 -0.39 3.86
N LEU A 209 -3.44 0.31 3.11
CA LEU A 209 -2.47 1.28 3.64
C LEU A 209 -1.42 0.66 4.59
N THR A 210 -1.26 -0.66 4.56
CA THR A 210 -0.15 -1.35 5.23
C THR A 210 0.99 -1.57 4.26
N LEU A 211 2.19 -1.80 4.77
CA LEU A 211 3.36 -2.17 3.98
C LEU A 211 3.60 -3.68 4.08
N GLU A 212 4.19 -4.28 3.08
CA GLU A 212 4.64 -5.68 3.13
C GLU A 212 6.10 -5.76 2.72
N ILE A 213 6.94 -6.26 3.64
CA ILE A 213 8.32 -6.65 3.38
C ILE A 213 8.28 -7.95 2.61
N GLN A 214 8.84 -7.95 1.40
CA GLN A 214 8.75 -9.07 0.48
C GLN A 214 9.89 -10.07 0.69
N GLY A 215 9.61 -11.34 0.40
CA GLY A 215 10.63 -12.37 0.23
C GLY A 215 11.37 -12.75 1.51
N VAL A 216 10.71 -12.77 2.66
CA VAL A 216 11.29 -13.12 3.96
C VAL A 216 11.33 -14.65 4.11
N PRO A 217 12.51 -15.28 4.22
CA PRO A 217 12.62 -16.69 4.55
C PRO A 217 12.01 -17.01 5.93
N TYR A 218 11.52 -18.22 6.11
CA TYR A 218 10.86 -18.61 7.36
C TYR A 218 11.75 -18.38 8.60
N GLU A 219 13.02 -18.73 8.52
CA GLU A 219 14.01 -18.57 9.58
C GLU A 219 14.27 -17.10 9.96
N ASN A 220 13.97 -16.16 9.07
CA ASN A 220 14.10 -14.72 9.32
C ASN A 220 12.83 -14.10 9.93
N ILE A 221 11.72 -14.83 10.04
CA ILE A 221 10.45 -14.28 10.55
C ILE A 221 10.63 -13.77 11.98
N GLU A 222 11.04 -14.63 12.91
CA GLU A 222 11.15 -14.23 14.33
C GLU A 222 12.18 -13.09 14.54
N PRO A 223 13.40 -13.14 13.94
CA PRO A 223 14.32 -12.01 14.00
C PRO A 223 13.77 -10.70 13.41
N LEU A 224 13.01 -10.79 12.31
CA LEU A 224 12.38 -9.63 11.70
C LEU A 224 11.28 -9.05 12.61
N LEU A 225 10.40 -9.90 13.15
CA LEU A 225 9.33 -9.46 14.05
C LEU A 225 9.92 -8.77 15.29
N GLN A 226 10.98 -9.33 15.86
CA GLN A 226 11.68 -8.72 17.00
C GLN A 226 12.28 -7.37 16.62
N PHE A 227 13.00 -7.29 15.49
CA PHE A 227 13.60 -6.04 15.01
C PHE A 227 12.54 -4.95 14.81
N LEU A 228 11.38 -5.27 14.20
CA LEU A 228 10.31 -4.32 14.01
C LEU A 228 9.70 -3.87 15.35
N SER A 229 9.46 -4.82 16.25
CA SER A 229 8.93 -4.53 17.60
C SER A 229 9.86 -3.64 18.42
N ASP A 230 11.16 -3.89 18.41
CA ASP A 230 12.17 -3.09 19.11
C ASP A 230 12.22 -1.64 18.61
N ASN A 231 11.77 -1.42 17.38
CA ASN A 231 11.66 -0.09 16.77
C ASN A 231 10.21 0.47 16.78
N GLY A 232 9.31 -0.11 17.59
CA GLY A 232 7.95 0.38 17.79
C GLY A 232 6.99 0.11 16.62
N LEU A 233 7.36 -0.79 15.70
CA LEU A 233 6.54 -1.18 14.55
C LEU A 233 5.80 -2.49 14.83
N GLU A 234 4.56 -2.55 14.39
CA GLU A 234 3.68 -3.71 14.57
C GLU A 234 3.50 -4.49 13.28
N THR A 235 3.35 -5.80 13.40
CA THR A 235 2.96 -6.69 12.29
C THR A 235 1.59 -7.29 12.54
N GLY A 236 0.92 -7.82 11.49
CA GLY A 236 -0.40 -8.42 11.68
C GLY A 236 -1.38 -8.15 10.54
N GLY A 237 -2.59 -7.74 10.90
CA GLY A 237 -3.64 -7.36 9.95
C GLY A 237 -4.22 -8.53 9.14
N THR A 238 -4.18 -9.75 9.67
CA THR A 238 -4.68 -10.97 9.03
C THR A 238 -5.73 -11.68 9.92
N GLY A 239 -6.29 -12.78 9.47
CA GLY A 239 -7.23 -13.59 10.27
C GLY A 239 -8.67 -13.07 10.32
N SER A 240 -9.46 -13.65 11.21
CA SER A 240 -10.86 -13.30 11.48
C SER A 240 -10.96 -12.28 12.62
N LEU A 241 -10.37 -11.12 12.40
CA LEU A 241 -10.18 -10.04 13.37
C LEU A 241 -10.59 -8.71 12.74
N VAL A 242 -10.64 -7.66 13.56
CA VAL A 242 -10.66 -6.28 13.06
C VAL A 242 -9.38 -6.04 12.25
N ARG A 243 -9.54 -5.46 11.07
CA ARG A 243 -8.43 -5.20 10.13
C ARG A 243 -7.86 -3.80 10.32
N PRO A 244 -6.62 -3.54 9.92
CA PRO A 244 -6.06 -2.19 9.92
C PRO A 244 -7.03 -1.22 9.27
N VAL A 245 -7.22 -0.07 9.90
CA VAL A 245 -8.15 0.97 9.45
C VAL A 245 -7.60 1.62 8.18
N VAL A 246 -8.48 1.84 7.22
CA VAL A 246 -8.14 2.60 6.00
C VAL A 246 -8.71 4.00 6.14
N SER A 247 -7.91 5.03 5.89
CA SER A 247 -8.40 6.40 5.82
C SER A 247 -7.86 7.13 4.59
N CYS A 248 -8.60 8.13 4.13
CA CYS A 248 -8.03 9.08 3.18
C CYS A 248 -7.26 10.19 3.93
N LYS A 249 -6.49 10.99 3.20
CA LYS A 249 -5.77 12.15 3.75
C LYS A 249 -6.70 13.34 4.09
N GLY A 250 -7.95 13.09 4.52
CA GLY A 250 -8.98 14.13 4.68
C GLY A 250 -8.55 15.31 5.55
N THR A 251 -7.79 15.04 6.62
CA THR A 251 -7.19 16.04 7.52
C THR A 251 -6.40 17.13 6.78
N THR A 252 -5.65 16.74 5.74
CA THR A 252 -4.79 17.65 4.96
C THR A 252 -5.36 17.97 3.57
N CYS A 253 -6.57 17.50 3.28
CA CYS A 253 -7.23 17.67 1.99
C CYS A 253 -8.10 18.93 1.98
N GLN A 254 -8.03 19.72 0.91
CA GLN A 254 -8.88 20.91 0.72
C GLN A 254 -10.40 20.62 0.77
N TYR A 255 -10.80 19.36 0.56
CA TYR A 255 -12.20 18.92 0.60
C TYR A 255 -12.55 18.18 1.90
N GLY A 256 -11.58 18.01 2.81
CA GLY A 256 -11.80 17.32 4.08
C GLY A 256 -12.80 18.07 4.96
N LEU A 257 -13.75 17.36 5.52
CA LEU A 257 -14.78 17.90 6.42
C LEU A 257 -14.58 17.42 7.87
N ILE A 258 -13.75 16.40 8.07
CA ILE A 258 -13.41 15.83 9.38
C ILE A 258 -11.89 15.57 9.46
N ASP A 259 -11.37 15.44 10.67
CA ASP A 259 -10.02 14.95 10.91
C ASP A 259 -9.96 13.43 10.75
N THR A 260 -9.60 12.97 9.55
CA THR A 260 -9.53 11.54 9.25
C THR A 260 -8.36 10.84 9.93
N PHE A 261 -7.27 11.55 10.20
CA PHE A 261 -6.11 10.96 10.86
C PHE A 261 -6.38 10.73 12.33
N ASP A 262 -6.96 11.69 13.03
CA ASP A 262 -7.29 11.57 14.44
C ASP A 262 -8.33 10.47 14.69
N ILE A 263 -9.47 10.52 14.02
CA ILE A 263 -10.52 9.51 14.22
C ILE A 263 -10.07 8.09 13.82
N SER A 264 -9.27 7.95 12.76
CA SER A 264 -8.78 6.62 12.38
C SER A 264 -7.71 6.09 13.34
N GLU A 265 -6.92 6.95 13.98
CA GLU A 265 -6.01 6.56 15.04
C GLU A 265 -6.76 6.11 16.30
N LYS A 266 -7.79 6.84 16.72
CA LYS A 266 -8.68 6.43 17.82
C LYS A 266 -9.33 5.07 17.57
N ILE A 267 -9.81 4.83 16.34
CA ILE A 267 -10.36 3.53 15.92
C ILE A 267 -9.28 2.45 15.95
N HIS A 268 -8.06 2.75 15.51
CA HIS A 268 -6.93 1.82 15.54
C HIS A 268 -6.60 1.41 16.98
N GLU A 269 -6.42 2.36 17.88
CA GLU A 269 -6.09 2.08 19.28
C GLU A 269 -7.23 1.33 20.01
N ARG A 270 -8.49 1.79 19.88
CA ARG A 270 -9.62 1.21 20.60
C ARG A 270 -10.03 -0.17 20.04
N PHE A 271 -10.02 -0.39 18.72
CA PHE A 271 -10.61 -1.57 18.09
C PHE A 271 -9.62 -2.47 17.37
N TYR A 272 -8.61 -1.96 16.70
CA TYR A 272 -7.60 -2.83 16.11
C TYR A 272 -6.71 -3.44 17.21
N LYS A 273 -6.17 -2.62 18.10
CA LYS A 273 -5.35 -3.07 19.22
C LYS A 273 -6.20 -3.64 20.36
N GLY A 274 -7.19 -2.89 20.82
CA GLY A 274 -8.01 -3.25 21.98
C GLY A 274 -8.81 -4.54 21.79
N TYR A 275 -9.20 -4.86 20.54
CA TYR A 275 -9.92 -6.09 20.19
C TYR A 275 -9.03 -7.13 19.51
N HIS A 276 -7.70 -7.00 19.56
CA HIS A 276 -6.76 -7.90 18.88
C HIS A 276 -6.94 -9.38 19.26
N GLY A 277 -7.30 -9.67 20.51
CA GLY A 277 -7.59 -11.01 21.00
C GLY A 277 -9.01 -11.51 20.72
N VAL A 278 -9.90 -10.69 20.12
CA VAL A 278 -11.31 -11.03 19.92
C VAL A 278 -11.51 -11.65 18.54
N THR A 279 -11.77 -12.95 18.50
CA THR A 279 -12.11 -13.64 17.25
C THR A 279 -13.52 -13.30 16.81
N LEU A 280 -13.67 -12.86 15.56
CA LEU A 280 -14.92 -12.57 14.89
C LEU A 280 -15.34 -13.72 13.96
N PRO A 281 -16.59 -13.80 13.49
CA PRO A 281 -17.04 -14.77 12.49
C PRO A 281 -16.18 -14.76 11.22
N HIS A 282 -15.77 -13.56 10.79
CA HIS A 282 -14.82 -13.30 9.70
C HIS A 282 -14.11 -11.97 9.94
N LYS A 283 -13.20 -11.58 9.03
CA LYS A 283 -12.54 -10.27 9.06
C LYS A 283 -13.57 -9.13 9.07
N PHE A 284 -13.29 -8.10 9.87
CA PHE A 284 -14.07 -6.86 9.93
C PHE A 284 -13.21 -5.69 9.44
N LYS A 285 -13.70 -4.96 8.47
CA LYS A 285 -12.98 -3.87 7.79
C LYS A 285 -13.63 -2.54 8.05
N ILE A 286 -12.84 -1.55 8.48
CA ILE A 286 -13.29 -0.18 8.73
C ILE A 286 -12.56 0.75 7.77
N ALA A 287 -13.29 1.73 7.21
CA ALA A 287 -12.72 2.77 6.38
C ALA A 287 -13.29 4.15 6.71
N VAL A 288 -12.42 5.17 6.71
CA VAL A 288 -12.75 6.56 7.04
C VAL A 288 -12.49 7.48 5.85
N GLY A 289 -13.53 8.09 5.33
CA GLY A 289 -13.49 9.08 4.26
C GLY A 289 -13.71 10.49 4.80
N GLY A 290 -12.88 11.44 4.43
CA GLY A 290 -12.95 12.82 4.90
C GLY A 290 -14.13 13.63 4.34
N CYS A 291 -14.74 13.20 3.24
CA CYS A 291 -15.88 13.86 2.61
C CYS A 291 -16.58 12.93 1.60
N PRO A 292 -17.74 13.33 1.04
CA PRO A 292 -18.50 12.55 0.06
C PRO A 292 -17.81 12.27 -1.29
N ASN A 293 -16.59 12.76 -1.54
CA ASN A 293 -15.79 12.32 -2.70
C ASN A 293 -15.41 10.83 -2.62
N ASN A 294 -15.56 10.20 -1.47
CA ASN A 294 -15.49 8.76 -1.28
C ASN A 294 -14.19 8.08 -1.75
N CYS A 295 -13.04 8.77 -1.63
CA CYS A 295 -11.76 8.35 -2.21
C CYS A 295 -11.29 6.96 -1.75
N VAL A 296 -11.56 6.56 -0.50
CA VAL A 296 -11.23 5.24 0.05
C VAL A 296 -12.42 4.29 0.09
N LYS A 297 -13.54 4.69 -0.52
CA LYS A 297 -14.77 3.91 -0.66
C LYS A 297 -15.23 3.29 0.66
N PRO A 298 -15.53 4.12 1.70
CA PRO A 298 -15.93 3.61 2.99
C PRO A 298 -17.17 2.70 2.92
N ASP A 299 -18.16 3.03 2.10
CA ASP A 299 -19.37 2.27 1.85
C ASP A 299 -19.17 0.84 1.29
N LEU A 300 -17.95 0.50 0.83
CA LEU A 300 -17.57 -0.85 0.40
C LEU A 300 -16.79 -1.62 1.49
N ASN A 301 -16.77 -1.13 2.70
CA ASN A 301 -16.19 -1.81 3.87
C ASN A 301 -17.29 -2.31 4.80
N ASP A 302 -16.96 -3.22 5.72
CA ASP A 302 -17.92 -3.75 6.67
C ASP A 302 -18.56 -2.63 7.50
N LEU A 303 -17.76 -1.59 7.84
CA LEU A 303 -18.20 -0.31 8.38
C LEU A 303 -17.45 0.84 7.69
N GLY A 304 -18.19 1.83 7.24
CA GLY A 304 -17.67 3.03 6.58
C GLY A 304 -18.08 4.31 7.30
N ILE A 305 -17.17 5.25 7.45
CA ILE A 305 -17.41 6.56 8.05
C ILE A 305 -17.09 7.61 6.99
N ILE A 306 -17.99 8.56 6.76
CA ILE A 306 -17.81 9.64 5.79
C ILE A 306 -18.13 10.97 6.43
N GLY A 307 -17.18 11.92 6.40
CA GLY A 307 -17.41 13.29 6.83
C GLY A 307 -18.49 13.98 6.01
N GLN A 308 -19.35 14.70 6.67
CA GLN A 308 -20.50 15.39 6.09
C GLN A 308 -20.52 16.85 6.49
N ARG A 309 -21.03 17.71 5.60
CA ARG A 309 -21.48 19.07 5.89
C ARG A 309 -22.88 19.23 5.32
N MET A 310 -23.89 19.05 6.14
CA MET A 310 -25.28 19.11 5.75
C MET A 310 -25.74 20.58 5.74
N PRO A 311 -26.05 21.18 4.57
CA PRO A 311 -26.57 22.53 4.52
C PRO A 311 -28.01 22.58 5.05
N ILE A 312 -28.31 23.63 5.79
CA ILE A 312 -29.67 23.95 6.25
C ILE A 312 -30.23 25.03 5.31
N PHE A 313 -31.37 24.74 4.69
CA PHE A 313 -31.98 25.61 3.68
C PHE A 313 -33.14 26.43 4.27
N ASP A 314 -32.95 27.74 4.43
CA ASP A 314 -34.04 28.65 4.69
C ASP A 314 -34.71 29.07 3.38
N VAL A 315 -35.67 28.26 2.93
CA VAL A 315 -36.39 28.47 1.66
C VAL A 315 -37.20 29.76 1.65
N SER A 316 -37.53 30.33 2.82
CA SER A 316 -38.27 31.59 2.91
C SER A 316 -37.51 32.76 2.32
N LYS A 317 -36.17 32.74 2.42
CA LYS A 317 -35.23 33.75 1.88
C LYS A 317 -34.97 33.58 0.38
N CYS A 318 -35.48 32.51 -0.26
CA CYS A 318 -35.20 32.26 -1.67
C CYS A 318 -35.99 33.25 -2.57
N ARG A 319 -35.25 33.91 -3.49
CA ARG A 319 -35.80 34.90 -4.44
C ARG A 319 -36.00 34.34 -5.86
N GLY A 320 -35.77 33.06 -6.10
CA GLY A 320 -35.96 32.43 -7.42
C GLY A 320 -35.04 33.01 -8.51
N CYS A 321 -33.76 33.19 -8.20
CA CYS A 321 -32.80 33.81 -9.12
C CYS A 321 -32.65 33.01 -10.43
N LYS A 322 -32.59 33.65 -11.59
CA LYS A 322 -32.32 33.03 -12.89
C LYS A 322 -30.95 32.35 -12.95
N VAL A 323 -29.94 32.93 -12.28
CA VAL A 323 -28.63 32.30 -12.06
C VAL A 323 -28.48 32.11 -10.56
N CYS A 324 -28.46 30.87 -10.13
CA CYS A 324 -28.45 30.53 -8.70
C CYS A 324 -27.08 29.92 -8.31
N GLN A 325 -26.30 30.66 -7.54
CA GLN A 325 -24.98 30.22 -7.08
C GLN A 325 -25.03 28.92 -6.25
N VAL A 326 -26.13 28.66 -5.56
CA VAL A 326 -26.31 27.40 -4.80
C VAL A 326 -26.44 26.22 -5.75
N VAL A 327 -27.22 26.37 -6.83
CA VAL A 327 -27.39 25.35 -7.88
C VAL A 327 -26.08 25.16 -8.64
N ASP A 328 -25.42 26.25 -9.05
CA ASP A 328 -24.18 26.20 -9.83
C ASP A 328 -23.01 25.55 -9.05
N ASN A 329 -23.01 25.69 -7.73
CA ASN A 329 -22.01 25.05 -6.88
C ASN A 329 -22.33 23.60 -6.49
N CYS A 330 -23.49 23.05 -6.89
CA CYS A 330 -23.85 21.67 -6.61
C CYS A 330 -23.19 20.72 -7.63
N PRO A 331 -22.17 19.93 -7.27
CA PRO A 331 -21.41 19.12 -8.23
C PRO A 331 -22.20 17.92 -8.76
N ILE A 332 -23.25 17.51 -8.03
CA ILE A 332 -24.10 16.35 -8.39
C ILE A 332 -25.51 16.79 -8.83
N LYS A 333 -25.74 18.11 -8.95
CA LYS A 333 -27.00 18.70 -9.40
C LYS A 333 -28.23 18.29 -8.57
N ALA A 334 -28.04 17.97 -7.30
CA ALA A 334 -29.09 17.64 -6.35
C ALA A 334 -29.88 18.87 -5.86
N VAL A 335 -29.57 20.07 -6.35
CA VAL A 335 -30.25 21.31 -5.99
C VAL A 335 -30.75 21.97 -7.25
N SER A 336 -32.00 22.41 -7.23
CA SER A 336 -32.65 23.11 -8.34
C SER A 336 -33.54 24.27 -7.86
N VAL A 337 -34.01 25.10 -8.76
CA VAL A 337 -35.02 26.11 -8.48
C VAL A 337 -36.25 25.77 -9.26
N VAL A 338 -37.35 25.50 -8.56
CA VAL A 338 -38.64 25.15 -9.12
C VAL A 338 -39.71 26.11 -8.53
N ASP A 339 -40.54 26.67 -9.37
CA ASP A 339 -41.57 27.68 -8.98
C ASP A 339 -41.02 28.83 -8.15
N GLY A 340 -39.81 29.30 -8.52
CA GLY A 340 -39.16 30.40 -7.83
C GLY A 340 -38.59 30.08 -6.45
N LYS A 341 -38.54 28.81 -6.07
CA LYS A 341 -37.98 28.31 -4.79
C LYS A 341 -36.91 27.24 -5.00
N ILE A 342 -35.94 27.24 -4.11
CA ILE A 342 -34.89 26.21 -4.09
C ILE A 342 -35.47 24.89 -3.58
N ILE A 343 -35.13 23.82 -4.27
CA ILE A 343 -35.48 22.45 -3.90
C ILE A 343 -34.21 21.61 -3.85
N VAL A 344 -34.13 20.72 -2.87
CA VAL A 344 -33.05 19.74 -2.72
C VAL A 344 -33.65 18.35 -2.86
N ASP A 345 -33.12 17.55 -3.77
CA ASP A 345 -33.59 16.18 -3.95
C ASP A 345 -32.84 15.17 -3.06
N SER A 346 -33.32 13.94 -3.02
CA SER A 346 -32.80 12.85 -2.19
C SER A 346 -31.38 12.38 -2.59
N THR A 347 -30.85 12.81 -3.73
CA THR A 347 -29.50 12.46 -4.17
C THR A 347 -28.42 13.33 -3.49
N CYS A 348 -28.84 14.35 -2.71
CA CYS A 348 -27.90 15.18 -1.97
C CYS A 348 -27.03 14.36 -1.03
N ASN A 349 -25.71 14.41 -1.24
CA ASN A 349 -24.72 13.69 -0.45
C ASN A 349 -24.11 14.51 0.69
N SER A 350 -24.68 15.66 1.01
CA SER A 350 -24.25 16.54 2.11
C SER A 350 -22.75 16.92 2.05
N CYS A 351 -22.24 17.22 0.85
CA CYS A 351 -20.84 17.66 0.65
C CYS A 351 -20.60 19.13 1.10
N GLY A 352 -21.65 19.89 1.38
CA GLY A 352 -21.59 21.26 1.87
C GLY A 352 -21.08 22.31 0.87
N ARG A 353 -20.87 21.98 -0.41
CA ARG A 353 -20.35 22.94 -1.40
C ARG A 353 -21.28 24.12 -1.68
N CYS A 354 -22.56 23.94 -1.48
CA CYS A 354 -23.58 24.97 -1.60
C CYS A 354 -23.74 25.84 -0.34
N ALA A 355 -23.15 25.42 0.80
CA ALA A 355 -23.18 26.20 2.04
C ALA A 355 -22.55 27.59 1.81
N GLU A 356 -23.18 28.63 2.38
CA GLU A 356 -22.72 30.01 2.30
C GLU A 356 -22.66 30.61 0.87
N LYS A 357 -23.24 29.95 -0.14
CA LYS A 357 -23.19 30.43 -1.52
C LYS A 357 -24.36 31.34 -1.90
N CYS A 358 -25.43 31.36 -1.11
CA CYS A 358 -26.55 32.25 -1.39
C CYS A 358 -26.33 33.65 -0.79
N PRO A 359 -26.28 34.72 -1.62
CA PRO A 359 -26.10 36.07 -1.11
C PRO A 359 -27.31 36.55 -0.30
N PHE A 360 -28.45 35.88 -0.40
CA PHE A 360 -29.69 36.20 0.34
C PHE A 360 -29.87 35.37 1.61
N GLY A 361 -28.88 34.53 1.94
CA GLY A 361 -28.89 33.78 3.20
C GLY A 361 -29.71 32.49 3.22
N VAL A 362 -30.00 31.89 2.07
CA VAL A 362 -30.75 30.59 2.00
C VAL A 362 -29.92 29.45 2.57
N THR A 363 -28.60 29.50 2.47
CA THR A 363 -27.66 28.41 2.85
C THR A 363 -26.58 28.89 3.79
N THR A 364 -26.88 29.81 4.71
CA THR A 364 -25.91 30.34 5.68
C THR A 364 -25.57 29.37 6.78
N GLU A 365 -26.48 28.46 7.09
CA GLU A 365 -26.31 27.49 8.17
C GLU A 365 -26.01 26.10 7.62
N TYR A 366 -25.22 25.35 8.35
CA TYR A 366 -24.89 23.95 8.05
C TYR A 366 -24.55 23.19 9.34
N GLN A 367 -24.72 21.88 9.30
CA GLN A 367 -24.32 20.99 10.37
C GLN A 367 -23.20 20.08 9.87
N ASN A 368 -22.05 20.10 10.56
CA ASN A 368 -20.99 19.13 10.33
C ASN A 368 -21.26 17.84 11.09
N GLY A 369 -20.81 16.72 10.57
CA GLY A 369 -20.96 15.44 11.23
C GLY A 369 -20.38 14.28 10.42
N TYR A 370 -20.76 13.10 10.82
CA TYR A 370 -20.32 11.83 10.26
C TYR A 370 -21.52 11.03 9.79
N LYS A 371 -21.42 10.45 8.59
CA LYS A 371 -22.37 9.46 8.09
C LYS A 371 -21.74 8.09 8.20
N ILE A 372 -22.43 7.14 8.80
CA ILE A 372 -21.95 5.77 8.98
C ILE A 372 -22.70 4.86 8.01
N TYR A 373 -21.95 3.98 7.36
CA TYR A 373 -22.43 2.93 6.49
C TYR A 373 -22.07 1.58 7.09
N ILE A 374 -22.97 0.62 7.07
CA ILE A 374 -22.77 -0.74 7.58
C ILE A 374 -23.14 -1.80 6.54
N GLY A 375 -22.46 -2.94 6.58
CA GLY A 375 -22.76 -4.07 5.69
C GLY A 375 -22.17 -3.94 4.29
N GLY A 376 -21.20 -3.04 4.08
CA GLY A 376 -20.50 -2.97 2.80
C GLY A 376 -19.53 -4.15 2.59
N ARG A 377 -19.23 -4.45 1.33
CA ARG A 377 -18.38 -5.55 0.95
C ARG A 377 -17.72 -5.33 -0.40
N TRP A 378 -16.41 -5.53 -0.47
CA TRP A 378 -15.66 -5.57 -1.72
C TRP A 378 -14.83 -6.84 -1.83
N GLY A 379 -14.95 -7.54 -2.96
CA GLY A 379 -14.26 -8.80 -3.26
C GLY A 379 -14.99 -9.62 -4.31
N LYS A 380 -15.03 -10.94 -4.17
CA LYS A 380 -15.75 -11.84 -5.10
C LYS A 380 -17.24 -11.52 -5.20
N LYS A 381 -17.82 -11.02 -4.11
CA LYS A 381 -19.14 -10.41 -4.09
C LYS A 381 -18.99 -8.95 -3.70
N VAL A 382 -19.76 -8.07 -4.28
CA VAL A 382 -19.78 -6.62 -4.01
C VAL A 382 -21.14 -6.28 -3.41
N ALA A 383 -21.11 -5.46 -2.36
CA ALA A 383 -22.31 -4.85 -1.78
C ALA A 383 -21.94 -3.46 -1.25
N HIS A 384 -22.78 -2.47 -1.52
CA HIS A 384 -22.70 -1.19 -0.85
C HIS A 384 -23.30 -1.30 0.55
N GLY A 385 -22.67 -0.63 1.51
CA GLY A 385 -23.20 -0.53 2.86
C GLY A 385 -24.46 0.35 2.88
N HIS A 386 -25.34 0.05 3.81
CA HIS A 386 -26.52 0.86 4.10
C HIS A 386 -26.13 2.02 5.02
N ALA A 387 -26.56 3.23 4.66
CA ALA A 387 -26.34 4.40 5.49
C ALA A 387 -27.27 4.39 6.70
N LEU A 388 -26.74 4.52 7.90
CA LEU A 388 -27.57 4.77 9.08
C LEU A 388 -28.31 6.10 8.92
N GLU A 389 -29.55 6.18 9.39
CA GLU A 389 -30.39 7.38 9.20
C GLU A 389 -29.83 8.60 9.94
N LYS A 390 -29.24 8.38 11.13
CA LYS A 390 -28.68 9.43 11.98
C LYS A 390 -27.48 10.10 11.35
N LEU A 391 -27.37 11.43 11.47
CA LEU A 391 -26.13 12.17 11.33
C LEU A 391 -25.47 12.22 12.72
N PHE A 392 -24.28 11.66 12.83
CA PHE A 392 -23.49 11.67 14.07
C PHE A 392 -22.74 13.00 14.18
N THR A 393 -22.78 13.63 15.34
CA THR A 393 -22.20 14.96 15.55
C THR A 393 -20.99 14.98 16.48
N SER A 394 -20.72 13.86 17.15
CA SER A 394 -19.53 13.68 17.97
C SER A 394 -18.74 12.43 17.57
N GLU A 395 -17.44 12.47 17.80
CA GLU A 395 -16.56 11.31 17.56
C GLU A 395 -16.85 10.16 18.50
N GLU A 396 -17.22 10.45 19.76
CA GLU A 396 -17.55 9.40 20.74
C GLU A 396 -18.77 8.60 20.30
N GLU A 397 -19.83 9.26 19.78
CA GLU A 397 -20.97 8.56 19.19
C GLU A 397 -20.55 7.66 18.02
N VAL A 398 -19.60 8.10 17.20
CA VAL A 398 -19.07 7.29 16.09
C VAL A 398 -18.31 6.07 16.64
N LEU A 399 -17.43 6.27 17.62
CA LEU A 399 -16.67 5.17 18.24
C LEU A 399 -17.59 4.15 18.91
N ASP A 400 -18.60 4.60 19.64
CA ASP A 400 -19.60 3.70 20.26
C ASP A 400 -20.41 2.91 19.22
N THR A 401 -20.70 3.53 18.07
CA THR A 401 -21.37 2.83 16.96
C THR A 401 -20.46 1.80 16.31
N VAL A 402 -19.17 2.10 16.16
CA VAL A 402 -18.18 1.13 15.67
C VAL A 402 -18.10 -0.08 16.63
N GLU A 403 -18.07 0.16 17.93
CA GLU A 403 -18.05 -0.90 18.94
C GLU A 403 -19.30 -1.77 18.89
N ARG A 404 -20.48 -1.15 18.88
CA ARG A 404 -21.75 -1.89 18.76
C ARG A 404 -21.81 -2.74 17.50
N ALA A 405 -21.35 -2.24 16.36
CA ALA A 405 -21.30 -3.01 15.12
C ALA A 405 -20.36 -4.21 15.19
N ILE A 406 -19.19 -4.05 15.83
CA ILE A 406 -18.23 -5.16 16.06
C ILE A 406 -18.83 -6.20 17.00
N LEU A 407 -19.45 -5.79 18.09
CA LEU A 407 -20.07 -6.68 19.09
C LEU A 407 -21.28 -7.40 18.52
N LEU A 408 -22.12 -6.71 17.74
CA LEU A 408 -23.24 -7.32 17.02
C LEU A 408 -22.73 -8.42 16.08
N PHE A 409 -21.68 -8.12 15.28
CA PHE A 409 -21.09 -9.11 14.38
C PHE A 409 -20.50 -10.31 15.12
N ARG A 410 -19.82 -10.07 16.26
CA ARG A 410 -19.30 -11.13 17.12
C ARG A 410 -20.41 -12.05 17.66
N ASN A 411 -21.52 -11.46 18.12
CA ASN A 411 -22.55 -12.17 18.84
C ASN A 411 -23.60 -12.82 17.91
N GLU A 412 -23.93 -12.17 16.80
CA GLU A 412 -25.00 -12.59 15.89
C GLU A 412 -24.48 -13.19 14.58
N GLY A 413 -23.20 -12.99 14.24
CA GLY A 413 -22.61 -13.52 13.01
C GLY A 413 -22.29 -15.00 13.09
N ILE A 414 -22.46 -15.73 11.99
CA ILE A 414 -22.16 -17.14 11.87
C ILE A 414 -20.71 -17.30 11.40
N THR A 415 -19.97 -18.28 11.94
CA THR A 415 -18.57 -18.53 11.55
C THR A 415 -18.40 -18.67 10.03
N GLY A 416 -17.54 -17.86 9.45
CA GLY A 416 -17.31 -17.78 7.99
C GLY A 416 -18.20 -16.76 7.27
N GLU A 417 -19.23 -16.25 7.92
CA GLU A 417 -20.11 -15.21 7.38
C GLU A 417 -19.40 -13.84 7.37
N ARG A 418 -19.63 -13.04 6.33
CA ARG A 418 -19.18 -11.64 6.28
C ARG A 418 -20.23 -10.74 6.94
N PHE A 419 -19.84 -9.61 7.49
CA PHE A 419 -20.77 -8.68 8.15
C PHE A 419 -21.93 -8.26 7.22
N ALA A 420 -21.66 -8.04 5.93
CA ALA A 420 -22.72 -7.80 4.95
C ALA A 420 -23.78 -8.92 4.89
N ASP A 421 -23.33 -10.17 4.98
CA ASP A 421 -24.24 -11.33 4.96
C ASP A 421 -25.02 -11.39 6.30
N THR A 422 -24.40 -11.05 7.42
CA THR A 422 -25.06 -10.93 8.74
C THR A 422 -26.13 -9.86 8.73
N VAL A 423 -25.82 -8.65 8.22
CA VAL A 423 -26.79 -7.54 8.11
C VAL A 423 -27.99 -7.94 7.24
N ASN A 424 -27.72 -8.58 6.09
CA ASN A 424 -28.80 -9.04 5.21
C ASN A 424 -29.68 -10.11 5.84
N ARG A 425 -29.11 -11.03 6.64
CA ARG A 425 -29.85 -12.10 7.31
C ARG A 425 -30.73 -11.58 8.46
N LEU A 426 -30.19 -10.64 9.23
CA LEU A 426 -30.91 -10.05 10.38
C LEU A 426 -31.94 -8.99 9.96
N GLY A 427 -31.73 -8.35 8.81
CA GLY A 427 -32.46 -7.18 8.36
C GLY A 427 -31.82 -5.87 8.82
N PHE A 428 -31.78 -4.90 7.92
CA PHE A 428 -31.10 -3.61 8.19
C PHE A 428 -31.75 -2.83 9.36
N ASP A 429 -33.09 -2.80 9.40
CA ASP A 429 -33.82 -2.09 10.45
C ASP A 429 -33.47 -2.63 11.83
N TYR A 430 -33.45 -3.97 11.99
CA TYR A 430 -33.02 -4.59 13.25
C TYR A 430 -31.59 -4.19 13.64
N VAL A 431 -30.66 -4.19 12.67
CA VAL A 431 -29.25 -3.86 12.93
C VAL A 431 -29.08 -2.38 13.25
N GLN A 432 -29.83 -1.50 12.63
CA GLN A 432 -29.80 -0.06 12.88
C GLN A 432 -30.29 0.30 14.29
N ASP A 433 -31.25 -0.44 14.82
CA ASP A 433 -31.83 -0.22 16.16
C ASP A 433 -30.96 -0.73 17.30
N LYS A 434 -29.93 -1.57 17.00
CA LYS A 434 -28.96 -2.13 17.96
C LYS A 434 -27.70 -1.27 18.05
#